data_a1ae7fc4dc5c15f172c27f9ff2be2e2d
#
_entry.id   a1ae7fc4dc5c15f172c27f9ff2be2e2d
#
_cell.length_a   1.000
_cell.length_b   1.000
_cell.length_c   1.000
_cell.angle_alpha   90.00
_cell.angle_beta   90.00
_cell.angle_gamma   90.00
#
_symmetry.space_group_name_H-M   'P 1'
#
loop_
_entity.id
_entity.type
_entity.pdbx_description
1 polymer ?
#
loop_
_entity_poly.entity_id
_entity_poly.type
_entity_poly.pdbx_seq_one_letter_code
_entity_poly.pdbx_strand_id
1 'polypeptide(L)'
;MNYDLVLCGVGGQGVLSIAWVIDHAVHEVGLHFKQSEVHGMAQRGGAVSAFVRISDKPVASDLIANGTASLVLSVEPMEALRYTQLLRPDGWIVSDVTPLENVDNYPQHEALYKVLFSVPHLVALDATRLATKAGAVKAQNMVVLGAAASQLPLPVDLLEKQIHELFASKGERIVKANINAFRMGTAASQFATALSAAGVASSVLARVMPRLAFEPQAVAQANVDAWSQRLLASDATQLALQVFQSDAVLALDACP
;
A
#
# COMPACT_ATOMS: atom_id res chain seq x y z
N MET A 1 6.66 -22.86 0.75
CA MET A 1 6.55 -21.41 0.57
C MET A 1 6.82 -20.72 1.91
N ASN A 2 7.59 -19.62 1.93
CA ASN A 2 7.72 -18.75 3.11
C ASN A 2 7.54 -17.32 2.64
N TYR A 3 6.67 -16.57 3.33
CA TYR A 3 6.37 -15.20 3.01
C TYR A 3 6.25 -14.39 4.30
N ASP A 4 7.18 -13.47 4.50
CA ASP A 4 7.23 -12.62 5.68
C ASP A 4 6.83 -11.19 5.29
N LEU A 5 5.91 -10.59 6.06
CA LEU A 5 5.47 -9.22 5.81
C LEU A 5 5.43 -8.39 7.10
N VAL A 6 5.69 -7.12 6.96
CA VAL A 6 5.60 -6.12 8.02
C VAL A 6 4.46 -5.17 7.68
N LEU A 7 3.51 -5.04 8.58
CA LEU A 7 2.45 -4.05 8.53
C LEU A 7 2.81 -2.92 9.48
N CYS A 8 2.76 -1.67 9.05
CA CYS A 8 3.15 -0.56 9.92
C CYS A 8 2.35 0.72 9.66
N GLY A 9 2.39 1.61 10.63
CA GLY A 9 1.68 2.88 10.60
C GLY A 9 1.55 3.49 11.99
N VAL A 10 0.62 4.40 12.14
CA VAL A 10 0.33 5.09 13.40
C VAL A 10 -0.98 4.59 13.99
N GLY A 11 -1.04 4.52 15.32
CA GLY A 11 -2.21 4.07 16.07
C GLY A 11 -3.48 4.84 15.69
N GLY A 12 -4.51 4.10 15.28
CA GLY A 12 -5.77 4.63 14.75
C GLY A 12 -5.92 4.52 13.22
N GLN A 13 -4.86 4.25 12.47
CA GLN A 13 -4.89 4.08 11.01
C GLN A 13 -5.35 2.68 10.53
N GLY A 14 -5.62 1.76 11.45
CA GLY A 14 -6.22 0.45 11.12
C GLY A 14 -5.22 -0.60 10.63
N VAL A 15 -3.95 -0.55 11.05
CA VAL A 15 -2.93 -1.57 10.76
C VAL A 15 -3.41 -2.97 11.15
N LEU A 16 -4.00 -3.13 12.33
CA LEU A 16 -4.51 -4.41 12.82
C LEU A 16 -5.74 -4.91 12.04
N SER A 17 -6.49 -4.04 11.39
CA SER A 17 -7.56 -4.46 10.47
C SER A 17 -7.00 -5.09 9.20
N ILE A 18 -5.84 -4.61 8.71
CA ILE A 18 -5.13 -5.24 7.60
C ILE A 18 -4.65 -6.64 8.01
N ALA A 19 -4.01 -6.73 9.19
CA ALA A 19 -3.54 -8.00 9.74
C ALA A 19 -4.70 -9.01 9.85
N TRP A 20 -5.83 -8.59 10.41
CA TRP A 20 -7.01 -9.43 10.53
C TRP A 20 -7.49 -10.01 9.18
N VAL A 21 -7.57 -9.18 8.13
CA VAL A 21 -7.98 -9.62 6.79
C VAL A 21 -7.01 -10.65 6.23
N ILE A 22 -5.71 -10.39 6.35
CA ILE A 22 -4.66 -11.29 5.85
C ILE A 22 -4.69 -12.63 6.61
N ASP A 23 -4.76 -12.60 7.94
CA ASP A 23 -4.73 -13.81 8.77
C ASP A 23 -5.92 -14.74 8.50
N HIS A 24 -7.12 -14.16 8.34
CA HIS A 24 -8.30 -14.93 8.01
C HIS A 24 -8.25 -15.50 6.59
N ALA A 25 -7.71 -14.74 5.64
CA ALA A 25 -7.47 -15.25 4.29
C ALA A 25 -6.43 -16.39 4.27
N VAL A 26 -5.32 -16.26 5.01
CA VAL A 26 -4.29 -17.30 5.16
C VAL A 26 -4.89 -18.57 5.78
N HIS A 27 -5.70 -18.41 6.83
CA HIS A 27 -6.37 -19.53 7.48
C HIS A 27 -7.33 -20.26 6.52
N GLU A 28 -8.10 -19.52 5.74
CA GLU A 28 -9.09 -20.10 4.81
C GLU A 28 -8.45 -20.93 3.68
N VAL A 29 -7.26 -20.53 3.21
CA VAL A 29 -6.51 -21.32 2.21
C VAL A 29 -5.68 -22.46 2.83
N GLY A 30 -5.76 -22.67 4.15
CA GLY A 30 -5.08 -23.76 4.83
C GLY A 30 -3.57 -23.57 5.00
N LEU A 31 -3.06 -22.36 4.88
CA LEU A 31 -1.68 -22.03 5.17
C LEU A 31 -1.46 -21.81 6.68
N HIS A 32 -0.23 -21.99 7.11
CA HIS A 32 0.19 -21.69 8.47
C HIS A 32 0.65 -20.23 8.57
N PHE A 33 0.36 -19.58 9.69
CA PHE A 33 0.91 -18.26 9.97
C PHE A 33 1.22 -18.07 11.45
N LYS A 34 2.07 -17.10 11.73
CA LYS A 34 2.24 -16.48 13.04
C LYS A 34 2.24 -14.99 12.90
N GLN A 35 1.57 -14.32 13.83
CA GLN A 35 1.53 -12.88 13.94
C GLN A 35 2.04 -12.45 15.31
N SER A 36 2.77 -11.35 15.33
CA SER A 36 3.06 -10.57 16.52
C SER A 36 2.79 -9.09 16.27
N GLU A 37 2.44 -8.38 17.33
CA GLU A 37 2.10 -6.96 17.27
C GLU A 37 3.00 -6.19 18.23
N VAL A 38 3.45 -5.03 17.78
CA VAL A 38 4.15 -4.05 18.62
C VAL A 38 3.42 -2.72 18.53
N HIS A 39 2.95 -2.26 19.68
CA HIS A 39 2.35 -0.94 19.82
C HIS A 39 2.95 -0.24 21.04
N GLY A 40 3.13 1.08 20.91
CA GLY A 40 3.57 1.90 22.03
C GLY A 40 2.51 1.99 23.14
N MET A 41 2.89 2.54 24.31
CA MET A 41 1.97 2.77 25.43
C MET A 41 0.83 3.73 25.05
N ALA A 42 1.03 4.60 24.06
CA ALA A 42 -0.02 5.44 23.47
C ALA A 42 -0.81 4.62 22.44
N GLN A 43 -2.04 4.24 22.78
CA GLN A 43 -2.96 3.52 21.86
C GLN A 43 -3.37 4.35 20.63
N ARG A 44 -3.20 5.68 20.66
CA ARG A 44 -3.47 6.59 19.55
C ARG A 44 -2.25 7.50 19.34
N GLY A 45 -1.87 7.67 18.07
CA GLY A 45 -0.76 8.52 17.69
C GLY A 45 0.63 7.92 17.89
N GLY A 46 0.78 6.76 18.53
CA GLY A 46 2.05 6.03 18.60
C GLY A 46 2.28 5.13 17.39
N ALA A 47 3.54 4.79 17.10
CA ALA A 47 3.87 3.81 16.08
C ALA A 47 3.24 2.44 16.39
N VAL A 48 2.68 1.79 15.37
CA VAL A 48 2.10 0.45 15.45
C VAL A 48 2.68 -0.40 14.33
N SER A 49 3.10 -1.61 14.65
CA SER A 49 3.50 -2.59 13.65
C SER A 49 2.95 -3.98 13.98
N ALA A 50 2.71 -4.75 12.92
CA ALA A 50 2.43 -6.17 13.02
C ALA A 50 3.35 -6.93 12.06
N PHE A 51 3.86 -8.05 12.54
CA PHE A 51 4.75 -8.93 11.80
C PHE A 51 3.99 -10.21 11.50
N VAL A 52 3.82 -10.55 10.23
CA VAL A 52 3.08 -11.74 9.81
C VAL A 52 4.00 -12.64 9.00
N ARG A 53 4.11 -13.89 9.40
CA ARG A 53 4.86 -14.91 8.71
C ARG A 53 3.93 -16.00 8.20
N ILE A 54 3.92 -16.22 6.90
CA ILE A 54 3.02 -17.16 6.21
C ILE A 54 3.86 -18.29 5.63
N SER A 55 3.42 -19.54 5.79
CA SER A 55 4.12 -20.72 5.26
C SER A 55 3.17 -21.86 4.93
N ASP A 56 3.60 -22.74 4.04
CA ASP A 56 2.98 -24.06 3.80
C ASP A 56 3.37 -25.11 4.86
N LYS A 57 4.20 -24.72 5.84
CA LYS A 57 4.62 -25.55 6.97
C LYS A 57 4.40 -24.80 8.28
N PRO A 58 4.29 -25.51 9.43
CA PRO A 58 4.17 -24.86 10.72
C PRO A 58 5.29 -23.84 10.97
N VAL A 59 4.90 -22.62 11.33
CA VAL A 59 5.83 -21.52 11.64
C VAL A 59 6.26 -21.60 13.11
N ALA A 60 7.56 -21.79 13.35
CA ALA A 60 8.09 -21.95 14.71
C ALA A 60 8.22 -20.60 15.46
N SER A 61 8.61 -19.52 14.77
CA SER A 61 8.86 -18.19 15.37
C SER A 61 8.12 -17.11 14.61
N ASP A 62 7.66 -16.08 15.30
CA ASP A 62 7.06 -14.85 14.77
C ASP A 62 8.10 -13.78 14.39
N LEU A 63 9.37 -13.97 14.73
CA LEU A 63 10.43 -13.02 14.43
C LEU A 63 10.84 -13.06 12.95
N ILE A 64 10.85 -11.89 12.32
CA ILE A 64 11.35 -11.68 10.96
C ILE A 64 12.81 -11.21 11.04
N ALA A 65 13.71 -11.95 10.39
CA ALA A 65 15.13 -11.59 10.36
C ALA A 65 15.38 -10.42 9.39
N ASN A 66 16.47 -9.67 9.61
CA ASN A 66 16.90 -8.63 8.67
C ASN A 66 17.13 -9.21 7.27
N GLY A 67 16.63 -8.52 6.27
CA GLY A 67 16.80 -8.90 4.87
C GLY A 67 15.92 -10.08 4.41
N THR A 68 14.84 -10.44 5.15
CA THR A 68 13.98 -11.58 4.77
C THR A 68 12.53 -11.21 4.46
N ALA A 69 12.06 -10.03 4.87
CA ALA A 69 10.69 -9.62 4.60
C ALA A 69 10.43 -9.46 3.09
N SER A 70 9.35 -10.05 2.62
CA SER A 70 8.90 -9.95 1.23
C SER A 70 8.17 -8.63 0.96
N LEU A 71 7.50 -8.08 1.99
CA LEU A 71 6.67 -6.91 1.87
C LEU A 71 6.73 -6.07 3.16
N VAL A 72 6.87 -4.76 2.99
CA VAL A 72 6.51 -3.75 3.99
C VAL A 72 5.27 -3.02 3.50
N LEU A 73 4.17 -3.13 4.23
CA LEU A 73 2.89 -2.51 3.93
C LEU A 73 2.60 -1.42 4.96
N SER A 74 2.60 -0.17 4.54
CA SER A 74 2.51 0.95 5.47
C SER A 74 1.37 1.91 5.15
N VAL A 75 0.66 2.32 6.17
CA VAL A 75 -0.36 3.38 6.11
C VAL A 75 0.20 4.75 6.49
N GLU A 76 1.54 4.86 6.61
CA GLU A 76 2.24 6.10 6.92
C GLU A 76 3.68 6.05 6.38
N PRO A 77 4.16 7.09 5.64
CA PRO A 77 5.41 7.01 4.88
C PRO A 77 6.68 6.92 5.74
N MET A 78 6.75 7.59 6.90
CA MET A 78 7.90 7.49 7.79
C MET A 78 7.98 6.09 8.42
N GLU A 79 6.84 5.53 8.80
CA GLU A 79 6.80 4.19 9.38
C GLU A 79 7.23 3.11 8.36
N ALA A 80 6.95 3.30 7.05
CA ALA A 80 7.47 2.41 6.00
C ALA A 80 9.00 2.33 6.04
N LEU A 81 9.68 3.47 6.20
CA LEU A 81 11.14 3.54 6.18
C LEU A 81 11.82 2.95 7.41
N ARG A 82 11.10 2.86 8.55
CA ARG A 82 11.63 2.24 9.78
C ARG A 82 11.95 0.75 9.63
N TYR A 83 11.28 0.07 8.71
CA TYR A 83 11.40 -1.39 8.53
C TYR A 83 12.16 -1.80 7.27
N THR A 84 12.79 -0.87 6.56
CA THR A 84 13.57 -1.16 5.35
C THR A 84 14.70 -2.16 5.58
N GLN A 85 15.30 -2.19 6.78
CA GLN A 85 16.32 -3.17 7.14
C GLN A 85 15.84 -4.62 7.17
N LEU A 86 14.52 -4.84 7.35
CA LEU A 86 13.93 -6.18 7.32
C LEU A 86 13.67 -6.66 5.91
N LEU A 87 13.57 -5.74 4.94
CA LEU A 87 13.17 -6.03 3.57
C LEU A 87 14.28 -6.80 2.83
N ARG A 88 13.91 -7.87 2.13
CA ARG A 88 14.84 -8.58 1.25
C ARG A 88 15.15 -7.73 0.01
N PRO A 89 16.27 -8.00 -0.72
CA PRO A 89 16.70 -7.16 -1.85
C PRO A 89 15.65 -6.96 -2.96
N ASP A 90 14.82 -7.96 -3.20
CA ASP A 90 13.71 -7.97 -4.16
C ASP A 90 12.33 -7.77 -3.50
N GLY A 91 12.31 -7.36 -2.24
CA GLY A 91 11.09 -7.09 -1.49
C GLY A 91 10.43 -5.78 -1.89
N TRP A 92 9.15 -5.67 -1.61
CA TRP A 92 8.31 -4.53 -1.97
C TRP A 92 7.98 -3.65 -0.77
N ILE A 93 7.89 -2.35 -1.02
CA ILE A 93 7.21 -1.41 -0.13
C ILE A 93 5.92 -0.95 -0.81
N VAL A 94 4.80 -1.04 -0.10
CA VAL A 94 3.53 -0.42 -0.48
C VAL A 94 3.19 0.59 0.62
N SER A 95 3.06 1.87 0.27
CA SER A 95 2.89 2.92 1.27
C SER A 95 1.91 4.00 0.86
N ASP A 96 1.09 4.43 1.82
CA ASP A 96 0.47 5.75 1.74
C ASP A 96 1.58 6.82 1.75
N VAL A 97 1.39 7.88 0.97
CA VAL A 97 2.30 9.04 0.97
C VAL A 97 1.83 10.16 1.90
N THR A 98 0.68 10.04 2.54
CA THR A 98 0.13 11.06 3.43
C THR A 98 0.82 11.00 4.80
N PRO A 99 1.64 12.00 5.18
CA PRO A 99 2.29 12.01 6.47
C PRO A 99 1.29 12.18 7.61
N LEU A 100 1.56 11.54 8.73
CA LEU A 100 0.88 11.81 10.00
C LEU A 100 1.92 12.27 11.02
N GLU A 101 2.06 13.57 11.18
CA GLU A 101 3.04 14.19 12.07
C GLU A 101 2.66 13.94 13.54
N ASN A 102 3.04 12.80 14.07
CA ASN A 102 2.71 12.33 15.42
C ASN A 102 3.84 12.53 16.44
N VAL A 103 4.97 13.08 16.01
CA VAL A 103 6.16 13.35 16.84
C VAL A 103 6.74 14.72 16.52
N ASP A 104 7.30 15.40 17.52
CA ASP A 104 7.83 16.76 17.36
C ASP A 104 9.00 16.86 16.37
N ASN A 105 9.77 15.77 16.24
CA ASN A 105 10.92 15.67 15.34
C ASN A 105 10.60 14.91 14.03
N TYR A 106 9.36 15.01 13.55
CA TYR A 106 8.99 14.43 12.26
C TYR A 106 9.90 14.99 11.14
N PRO A 107 10.43 14.15 10.23
CA PRO A 107 11.33 14.62 9.19
C PRO A 107 10.64 15.59 8.23
N GLN A 108 11.41 16.52 7.66
CA GLN A 108 10.89 17.38 6.60
C GLN A 108 10.39 16.53 5.44
N HIS A 109 9.21 16.83 4.92
CA HIS A 109 8.52 16.02 3.89
C HIS A 109 9.39 15.79 2.65
N GLU A 110 10.12 16.82 2.20
CA GLU A 110 11.02 16.69 1.05
C GLU A 110 12.10 15.63 1.28
N ALA A 111 12.72 15.62 2.47
CA ALA A 111 13.72 14.64 2.84
C ALA A 111 13.13 13.23 2.93
N LEU A 112 11.93 13.10 3.52
CA LEU A 112 11.19 11.86 3.63
C LEU A 112 10.90 11.27 2.25
N TYR A 113 10.28 12.05 1.35
CA TYR A 113 9.95 11.60 0.01
C TYR A 113 11.17 11.32 -0.85
N LYS A 114 12.26 12.05 -0.68
CA LYS A 114 13.53 11.76 -1.36
C LYS A 114 14.01 10.34 -1.07
N VAL A 115 13.93 9.92 0.19
CA VAL A 115 14.32 8.56 0.60
C VAL A 115 13.28 7.54 0.14
N LEU A 116 12.00 7.76 0.40
CA LEU A 116 10.94 6.82 0.05
C LEU A 116 10.91 6.53 -1.46
N PHE A 117 10.98 7.58 -2.29
CA PHE A 117 10.92 7.44 -3.76
C PHE A 117 12.23 6.94 -4.39
N SER A 118 13.27 6.70 -3.61
CA SER A 118 14.48 6.01 -4.05
C SER A 118 14.40 4.49 -3.92
N VAL A 119 13.36 3.96 -3.27
CA VAL A 119 13.16 2.52 -3.11
C VAL A 119 12.86 1.88 -4.47
N PRO A 120 13.59 0.83 -4.88
CA PRO A 120 13.44 0.24 -6.22
C PRO A 120 12.07 -0.38 -6.48
N HIS A 121 11.51 -1.09 -5.48
CA HIS A 121 10.23 -1.77 -5.55
C HIS A 121 9.22 -1.07 -4.64
N LEU A 122 8.65 0.04 -5.13
CA LEU A 122 7.72 0.87 -4.39
C LEU A 122 6.40 1.04 -5.13
N VAL A 123 5.30 0.82 -4.42
CA VAL A 123 3.97 1.32 -4.79
C VAL A 123 3.60 2.43 -3.81
N ALA A 124 3.63 3.67 -4.28
CA ALA A 124 3.27 4.85 -3.50
C ALA A 124 1.92 5.40 -3.98
N LEU A 125 1.02 5.73 -3.05
CA LEU A 125 -0.32 6.24 -3.39
C LEU A 125 -0.85 7.17 -2.29
N ASP A 126 -1.77 8.06 -2.64
CA ASP A 126 -2.51 8.86 -1.68
C ASP A 126 -3.77 8.08 -1.25
N ALA A 127 -3.58 7.22 -0.25
CA ALA A 127 -4.63 6.34 0.25
C ALA A 127 -5.75 7.11 0.94
N THR A 128 -5.43 8.21 1.60
CA THR A 128 -6.41 9.08 2.28
C THR A 128 -7.38 9.69 1.26
N ARG A 129 -6.87 10.18 0.14
CA ARG A 129 -7.69 10.74 -0.95
C ARG A 129 -8.56 9.68 -1.61
N LEU A 130 -7.99 8.50 -1.93
CA LEU A 130 -8.74 7.40 -2.53
C LEU A 130 -9.82 6.87 -1.58
N ALA A 131 -9.55 6.74 -0.29
CA ALA A 131 -10.52 6.35 0.72
C ALA A 131 -11.66 7.36 0.85
N THR A 132 -11.35 8.66 0.80
CA THR A 132 -12.35 9.74 0.79
C THR A 132 -13.28 9.60 -0.41
N LYS A 133 -12.72 9.36 -1.60
CA LYS A 133 -13.48 9.11 -2.83
C LYS A 133 -14.33 7.85 -2.75
N ALA A 134 -13.85 6.80 -2.10
CA ALA A 134 -14.61 5.57 -1.85
C ALA A 134 -15.78 5.74 -0.87
N GLY A 135 -15.86 6.87 -0.18
CA GLY A 135 -16.94 7.22 0.76
C GLY A 135 -16.62 6.98 2.23
N ALA A 136 -15.39 6.66 2.59
CA ALA A 136 -14.96 6.50 3.99
C ALA A 136 -13.48 6.85 4.19
N VAL A 137 -13.18 8.03 4.70
CA VAL A 137 -11.79 8.48 4.97
C VAL A 137 -10.98 7.45 5.78
N LYS A 138 -11.64 6.77 6.72
CA LYS A 138 -10.99 5.73 7.56
C LYS A 138 -10.68 4.42 6.82
N ALA A 139 -11.05 4.30 5.54
CA ALA A 139 -10.75 3.11 4.73
C ALA A 139 -9.39 3.20 4.01
N GLN A 140 -8.52 4.14 4.37
CA GLN A 140 -7.16 4.27 3.81
C GLN A 140 -6.34 2.98 3.93
N ASN A 141 -6.50 2.25 5.04
CA ASN A 141 -5.88 0.95 5.25
C ASN A 141 -6.34 -0.10 4.24
N MET A 142 -7.60 -0.07 3.80
CA MET A 142 -8.10 -0.98 2.76
C MET A 142 -7.59 -0.58 1.36
N VAL A 143 -7.38 0.71 1.10
CA VAL A 143 -6.69 1.16 -0.13
C VAL A 143 -5.27 0.58 -0.18
N VAL A 144 -4.51 0.72 0.91
CA VAL A 144 -3.12 0.23 1.00
C VAL A 144 -3.08 -1.30 0.90
N LEU A 145 -4.02 -2.02 1.53
CA LEU A 145 -4.14 -3.48 1.37
C LEU A 145 -4.42 -3.87 -0.09
N GLY A 146 -5.33 -3.17 -0.76
CA GLY A 146 -5.64 -3.40 -2.18
C GLY A 146 -4.42 -3.17 -3.08
N ALA A 147 -3.64 -2.12 -2.79
CA ALA A 147 -2.40 -1.84 -3.51
C ALA A 147 -1.33 -2.93 -3.31
N ALA A 148 -1.38 -3.69 -2.23
CA ALA A 148 -0.48 -4.80 -1.95
C ALA A 148 -1.02 -6.16 -2.44
N ALA A 149 -2.26 -6.24 -2.89
CA ALA A 149 -2.92 -7.51 -3.17
C ALA A 149 -2.18 -8.39 -4.19
N SER A 150 -1.53 -7.78 -5.19
CA SER A 150 -0.72 -8.52 -6.20
C SER A 150 0.62 -9.03 -5.67
N GLN A 151 1.12 -8.50 -4.55
CA GLN A 151 2.34 -8.96 -3.90
C GLN A 151 2.07 -10.03 -2.85
N LEU A 152 0.83 -10.15 -2.36
CA LEU A 152 0.45 -11.17 -1.37
C LEU A 152 0.26 -12.54 -2.03
N PRO A 153 0.63 -13.63 -1.35
CA PRO A 153 0.41 -15.00 -1.85
C PRO A 153 -1.03 -15.48 -1.58
N LEU A 154 -2.01 -14.60 -1.80
CA LEU A 154 -3.42 -14.81 -1.48
C LEU A 154 -4.30 -14.35 -2.65
N PRO A 155 -5.41 -15.06 -2.94
CA PRO A 155 -6.37 -14.62 -3.93
C PRO A 155 -7.01 -13.27 -3.57
N VAL A 156 -7.15 -12.39 -4.56
CA VAL A 156 -7.72 -11.04 -4.36
C VAL A 156 -9.18 -11.09 -3.92
N ASP A 157 -9.95 -11.99 -4.50
CA ASP A 157 -11.36 -12.23 -4.16
C ASP A 157 -11.54 -12.73 -2.72
N LEU A 158 -10.58 -13.50 -2.22
CA LEU A 158 -10.57 -13.93 -0.83
C LEU A 158 -10.29 -12.78 0.13
N LEU A 159 -9.35 -11.89 -0.20
CA LEU A 159 -9.12 -10.68 0.60
C LEU A 159 -10.38 -9.81 0.64
N GLU A 160 -11.06 -9.64 -0.49
CA GLU A 160 -12.31 -8.88 -0.56
C GLU A 160 -13.43 -9.53 0.29
N LYS A 161 -13.53 -10.87 0.28
CA LYS A 161 -14.43 -11.62 1.15
C LYS A 161 -14.15 -11.33 2.63
N GLN A 162 -12.88 -11.38 3.05
CA GLN A 162 -12.51 -11.10 4.43
C GLN A 162 -12.78 -9.63 4.84
N ILE A 163 -12.62 -8.69 3.92
CA ILE A 163 -13.02 -7.29 4.15
C ILE A 163 -14.55 -7.21 4.41
N HIS A 164 -15.35 -7.92 3.62
CA HIS A 164 -16.79 -7.98 3.83
C HIS A 164 -17.11 -8.51 5.24
N GLU A 165 -16.52 -9.63 5.64
CA GLU A 165 -16.72 -10.24 6.97
C GLU A 165 -16.32 -9.27 8.10
N LEU A 166 -15.17 -8.62 8.01
CA LEU A 166 -14.66 -7.67 9.00
C LEU A 166 -15.65 -6.51 9.25
N PHE A 167 -16.29 -6.03 8.20
CA PHE A 167 -17.15 -4.85 8.27
C PHE A 167 -18.66 -5.16 8.25
N ALA A 168 -19.06 -6.44 8.13
CA ALA A 168 -20.46 -6.85 8.00
C ALA A 168 -21.37 -6.27 9.12
N SER A 169 -20.92 -6.30 10.37
CA SER A 169 -21.67 -5.77 11.52
C SER A 169 -21.82 -4.24 11.52
N LYS A 170 -21.06 -3.51 10.69
CA LYS A 170 -21.07 -2.03 10.62
C LYS A 170 -22.04 -1.49 9.57
N GLY A 171 -22.74 -2.36 8.86
CA GLY A 171 -23.75 -2.04 7.87
C GLY A 171 -23.21 -1.89 6.44
N GLU A 172 -24.10 -2.12 5.48
CA GLU A 172 -23.79 -2.26 4.05
C GLU A 172 -23.01 -1.07 3.46
N ARG A 173 -23.36 0.15 3.87
CA ARG A 173 -22.65 1.36 3.41
C ARG A 173 -21.17 1.34 3.77
N ILE A 174 -20.81 0.89 4.96
CA ILE A 174 -19.41 0.79 5.41
C ILE A 174 -18.70 -0.35 4.69
N VAL A 175 -19.34 -1.49 4.54
CA VAL A 175 -18.81 -2.61 3.75
C VAL A 175 -18.46 -2.15 2.33
N LYS A 176 -19.43 -1.56 1.63
CA LYS A 176 -19.24 -1.07 0.25
C LYS A 176 -18.11 -0.05 0.14
N ALA A 177 -18.02 0.89 1.06
CA ALA A 177 -16.93 1.89 1.04
C ALA A 177 -15.55 1.25 1.22
N ASN A 178 -15.39 0.25 2.12
CA ASN A 178 -14.13 -0.44 2.33
C ASN A 178 -13.76 -1.34 1.12
N ILE A 179 -14.71 -2.02 0.52
CA ILE A 179 -14.50 -2.80 -0.71
C ILE A 179 -14.11 -1.89 -1.87
N ASN A 180 -14.79 -0.75 -2.06
CA ASN A 180 -14.41 0.21 -3.09
C ASN A 180 -13.00 0.77 -2.86
N ALA A 181 -12.64 1.09 -1.62
CA ALA A 181 -11.31 1.53 -1.25
C ALA A 181 -10.24 0.46 -1.60
N PHE A 182 -10.48 -0.79 -1.25
CA PHE A 182 -9.62 -1.91 -1.60
C PHE A 182 -9.45 -2.04 -3.14
N ARG A 183 -10.55 -2.01 -3.89
CA ARG A 183 -10.53 -2.11 -5.36
C ARG A 183 -9.80 -0.95 -6.01
N MET A 184 -9.92 0.28 -5.50
CA MET A 184 -9.14 1.43 -6.00
C MET A 184 -7.64 1.22 -5.78
N GLY A 185 -7.24 0.70 -4.62
CA GLY A 185 -5.85 0.32 -4.35
C GLY A 185 -5.36 -0.76 -5.31
N THR A 186 -6.16 -1.80 -5.56
CA THR A 186 -5.83 -2.86 -6.52
C THR A 186 -5.67 -2.32 -7.94
N ALA A 187 -6.58 -1.45 -8.39
CA ALA A 187 -6.47 -0.80 -9.71
C ALA A 187 -5.18 0.03 -9.83
N ALA A 188 -4.83 0.79 -8.77
CA ALA A 188 -3.60 1.57 -8.74
C ALA A 188 -2.35 0.68 -8.84
N SER A 189 -2.29 -0.42 -8.09
CA SER A 189 -1.16 -1.35 -8.12
C SER A 189 -1.03 -2.05 -9.49
N GLN A 190 -2.13 -2.49 -10.08
CA GLN A 190 -2.13 -3.09 -11.42
C GLN A 190 -1.65 -2.11 -12.48
N PHE A 191 -2.08 -0.85 -12.40
CA PHE A 191 -1.63 0.20 -13.30
C PHE A 191 -0.12 0.48 -13.14
N ALA A 192 0.37 0.62 -11.91
CA ALA A 192 1.80 0.79 -11.64
C ALA A 192 2.63 -0.39 -12.18
N THR A 193 2.14 -1.62 -12.00
CA THR A 193 2.80 -2.84 -12.52
C THR A 193 2.86 -2.83 -14.04
N ALA A 194 1.77 -2.45 -14.72
CA ALA A 194 1.73 -2.37 -16.18
C ALA A 194 2.69 -1.31 -16.72
N LEU A 195 2.76 -0.12 -16.09
CA LEU A 195 3.71 0.93 -16.46
C LEU A 195 5.16 0.51 -16.20
N SER A 196 5.43 -0.16 -15.09
CA SER A 196 6.76 -0.69 -14.78
C SER A 196 7.19 -1.75 -15.81
N ALA A 197 6.29 -2.65 -16.21
CA ALA A 197 6.53 -3.64 -17.25
C ALA A 197 6.79 -2.99 -18.62
N ALA A 198 6.21 -1.83 -18.90
CA ALA A 198 6.52 -1.03 -20.09
C ALA A 198 7.87 -0.30 -20.00
N GLY A 199 8.56 -0.33 -18.86
CA GLY A 199 9.90 0.27 -18.70
C GLY A 199 9.90 1.63 -18.00
N VAL A 200 8.77 2.10 -17.45
CA VAL A 200 8.72 3.36 -16.70
C VAL A 200 9.50 3.22 -15.39
N ALA A 201 10.40 4.16 -15.14
CA ALA A 201 11.26 4.13 -13.96
C ALA A 201 10.46 4.24 -12.65
N SER A 202 10.82 3.45 -11.63
CA SER A 202 10.18 3.43 -10.32
C SER A 202 10.12 4.82 -9.67
N SER A 203 11.17 5.63 -9.82
CA SER A 203 11.23 7.01 -9.29
C SER A 203 10.24 7.99 -9.96
N VAL A 204 9.86 7.71 -11.21
CA VAL A 204 8.80 8.45 -11.94
C VAL A 204 7.42 8.01 -11.43
N LEU A 205 7.21 6.68 -11.37
CA LEU A 205 5.96 6.10 -10.84
C LEU A 205 5.66 6.58 -9.43
N ALA A 206 6.65 6.55 -8.53
CA ALA A 206 6.49 6.95 -7.15
C ALA A 206 5.96 8.39 -6.97
N ARG A 207 6.23 9.27 -7.93
CA ARG A 207 5.77 10.67 -7.91
C ARG A 207 4.43 10.87 -8.59
N VAL A 208 4.16 10.13 -9.68
CA VAL A 208 2.94 10.29 -10.47
C VAL A 208 1.76 9.57 -9.81
N MET A 209 1.95 8.33 -9.36
CA MET A 209 0.90 7.48 -8.81
C MET A 209 0.06 8.14 -7.70
N PRO A 210 0.65 8.87 -6.72
CA PRO A 210 -0.13 9.54 -5.68
C PRO A 210 -1.07 10.62 -6.20
N ARG A 211 -0.88 11.11 -7.42
CA ARG A 211 -1.67 12.18 -8.04
C ARG A 211 -2.72 11.69 -9.03
N LEU A 212 -2.82 10.38 -9.24
CA LEU A 212 -3.79 9.81 -10.18
C LEU A 212 -5.12 9.48 -9.49
N ALA A 213 -6.23 9.74 -10.21
CA ALA A 213 -7.57 9.40 -9.78
C ALA A 213 -7.92 7.97 -10.24
N PHE A 214 -7.98 7.04 -9.29
CA PHE A 214 -8.42 5.67 -9.56
C PHE A 214 -9.90 5.48 -9.24
N GLU A 215 -10.52 4.52 -9.94
CA GLU A 215 -11.87 4.01 -9.72
C GLU A 215 -11.80 2.55 -9.22
N PRO A 216 -12.92 2.00 -8.66
CA PRO A 216 -12.93 0.61 -8.16
C PRO A 216 -12.94 -0.46 -9.25
N GLN A 217 -12.60 -0.14 -10.50
CA GLN A 217 -12.49 -1.07 -11.62
C GLN A 217 -11.10 -1.00 -12.23
N ALA A 218 -10.76 -2.04 -12.98
CA ALA A 218 -9.48 -2.10 -13.70
C ALA A 218 -9.32 -0.92 -14.66
N VAL A 219 -8.10 -0.41 -14.77
CA VAL A 219 -7.77 0.68 -15.69
C VAL A 219 -7.80 0.18 -17.12
N ALA A 220 -8.44 0.93 -18.01
CA ALA A 220 -8.52 0.59 -19.43
C ALA A 220 -7.12 0.56 -20.07
N GLN A 221 -6.87 -0.41 -20.96
CA GLN A 221 -5.57 -0.58 -21.63
C GLN A 221 -5.14 0.69 -22.37
N ALA A 222 -6.08 1.42 -23.00
CA ALA A 222 -5.78 2.67 -23.68
C ALA A 222 -5.14 3.73 -22.75
N ASN A 223 -5.54 3.76 -21.47
CA ASN A 223 -4.92 4.66 -20.49
C ASN A 223 -3.52 4.16 -20.11
N VAL A 224 -3.32 2.85 -19.98
CA VAL A 224 -2.00 2.28 -19.73
C VAL A 224 -1.04 2.66 -20.85
N ASP A 225 -1.48 2.52 -22.12
CA ASP A 225 -0.67 2.81 -23.29
C ASP A 225 -0.31 4.30 -23.37
N ALA A 226 -1.30 5.20 -23.16
CA ALA A 226 -1.07 6.65 -23.17
C ALA A 226 -0.08 7.09 -22.09
N TRP A 227 -0.28 6.63 -20.85
CA TRP A 227 0.62 6.95 -19.75
C TRP A 227 2.00 6.32 -19.92
N SER A 228 2.11 5.10 -20.46
CA SER A 228 3.40 4.47 -20.77
C SER A 228 4.18 5.32 -21.75
N GLN A 229 3.56 5.73 -22.86
CA GLN A 229 4.19 6.58 -23.88
C GLN A 229 4.65 7.92 -23.27
N ARG A 230 3.80 8.56 -22.48
CA ARG A 230 4.11 9.86 -21.84
C ARG A 230 5.24 9.78 -20.83
N LEU A 231 5.24 8.73 -20.00
CA LEU A 231 6.23 8.56 -18.92
C LEU A 231 7.55 7.89 -19.38
N LEU A 232 7.66 7.50 -20.64
CA LEU A 232 8.91 7.08 -21.29
C LEU A 232 9.58 8.22 -22.07
N ALA A 233 8.93 9.37 -22.21
CA ALA A 233 9.50 10.53 -22.87
C ALA A 233 10.72 11.09 -22.11
N SER A 234 11.61 11.80 -22.80
CA SER A 234 12.86 12.31 -22.24
C SER A 234 12.68 13.30 -21.08
N ASP A 235 11.52 13.95 -20.97
CA ASP A 235 11.17 14.89 -19.90
C ASP A 235 10.36 14.26 -18.76
N ALA A 236 10.15 12.94 -18.77
CA ALA A 236 9.30 12.23 -17.79
C ALA A 236 9.67 12.49 -16.32
N THR A 237 10.97 12.59 -16.02
CA THR A 237 11.43 12.90 -14.65
C THR A 237 11.00 14.31 -14.22
N GLN A 238 11.12 15.29 -15.12
CA GLN A 238 10.69 16.66 -14.84
C GLN A 238 9.18 16.76 -14.70
N LEU A 239 8.43 16.11 -15.58
CA LEU A 239 6.98 15.99 -15.48
C LEU A 239 6.55 15.38 -14.14
N ALA A 240 7.15 14.26 -13.73
CA ALA A 240 6.81 13.59 -12.49
C ALA A 240 7.04 14.49 -11.25
N LEU A 241 8.11 15.28 -11.24
CA LEU A 241 8.37 16.27 -10.20
C LEU A 241 7.28 17.35 -10.17
N GLN A 242 6.94 17.92 -11.33
CA GLN A 242 5.89 18.94 -11.45
C GLN A 242 4.54 18.41 -11.00
N VAL A 243 4.16 17.19 -11.45
CA VAL A 243 2.91 16.54 -11.07
C VAL A 243 2.83 16.34 -9.55
N PHE A 244 3.91 15.86 -8.94
CA PHE A 244 3.93 15.64 -7.49
C PHE A 244 3.82 16.95 -6.70
N GLN A 245 4.52 18.01 -7.13
CA GLN A 245 4.56 19.32 -6.47
C GLN A 245 3.29 20.14 -6.66
N SER A 246 2.57 19.92 -7.76
CA SER A 246 1.37 20.71 -8.08
C SER A 246 0.15 20.39 -7.19
N ASP A 247 0.17 19.30 -6.45
CA ASP A 247 -0.98 18.75 -5.71
C ASP A 247 -2.23 18.48 -6.55
N ALA A 248 -2.15 18.68 -7.86
CA ALA A 248 -3.26 18.44 -8.78
C ALA A 248 -3.55 16.93 -8.90
N VAL A 249 -4.84 16.60 -8.89
CA VAL A 249 -5.31 15.22 -9.15
C VAL A 249 -5.60 15.09 -10.64
N LEU A 250 -4.92 14.15 -11.28
CA LEU A 250 -5.06 13.89 -12.70
C LEU A 250 -6.01 12.71 -12.94
N ALA A 251 -6.98 12.90 -13.83
CA ALA A 251 -7.78 11.79 -14.30
C ALA A 251 -6.94 10.87 -15.20
N LEU A 252 -7.23 9.57 -15.20
CA LEU A 252 -6.45 8.59 -15.97
C LEU A 252 -6.56 8.80 -17.49
N ASP A 253 -7.69 9.33 -17.95
CA ASP A 253 -7.95 9.67 -19.37
C ASP A 253 -7.41 11.05 -19.76
N ALA A 254 -6.91 11.85 -18.81
CA ALA A 254 -6.31 13.15 -19.02
C ALA A 254 -4.78 13.09 -18.88
N CYS A 255 -4.16 12.16 -19.60
CA CYS A 255 -2.70 12.04 -19.66
C CYS A 255 -2.10 13.32 -20.28
N PRO A 256 -1.19 14.07 -19.56
CA PRO A 256 -0.65 15.35 -20.02
C PRO A 256 0.35 15.23 -21.16
#